data_938928dcc63f2b249b0bffb1b33f6696
#
_entry.id   938928dcc63f2b249b0bffb1b33f6696
#
_cell.length_a   1.000
_cell.length_b   1.000
_cell.length_c   1.000
_cell.angle_alpha   90.00
_cell.angle_beta   90.00
_cell.angle_gamma   90.00
#
_symmetry.space_group_name_H-M   'P 1'
#
loop_
_entity.id
_entity.type
_entity.pdbx_description
1 polymer ?
#
loop_
_entity_poly.entity_id
_entity_poly.type
_entity_poly.pdbx_seq_one_letter_code
_entity_poly.pdbx_strand_id
1 'polypeptide(L)' 'MEVVLNRLDQDFHFEAKGSSPISVHIDAAEGIGGHNAGARPMELLLMGLGGCTAIDVILILKKQRQIVEDFQIR' A
#
# COMPACT_ATOMS: atom_id res chain seq x y z
N MET A 1 -15.86 -6.65 1.37
CA MET A 1 -14.39 -6.58 1.42
C MET A 1 -13.94 -6.70 2.86
N GLU A 2 -13.03 -7.60 3.13
CA GLU A 2 -12.50 -7.81 4.47
C GLU A 2 -10.99 -7.56 4.49
N VAL A 3 -10.53 -6.89 5.52
CA VAL A 3 -9.09 -6.69 5.74
C VAL A 3 -8.77 -7.20 7.15
N VAL A 4 -7.74 -8.04 7.25
CA VAL A 4 -7.32 -8.63 8.52
C VAL A 4 -5.88 -8.23 8.79
N LEU A 5 -5.62 -7.75 10.01
CA LEU A 5 -4.28 -7.42 10.47
C LEU A 5 -3.87 -8.38 11.58
N ASN A 6 -2.70 -8.97 11.46
CA ASN A 6 -2.12 -9.84 12.47
C ASN A 6 -0.80 -9.28 12.95
N ARG A 7 -0.62 -9.19 14.26
CA ARG A 7 0.63 -8.74 14.87
C ARG A 7 1.68 -9.85 14.75
N LEU A 8 2.85 -9.48 14.26
CA LEU A 8 3.92 -10.46 14.00
C LEU A 8 5.04 -10.48 15.03
N ASP A 9 5.14 -9.44 15.86
CA ASP A 9 6.18 -9.39 16.91
C ASP A 9 5.58 -8.86 18.22
N GLN A 10 6.44 -8.54 19.17
CA GLN A 10 6.00 -8.01 20.46
C GLN A 10 5.84 -6.49 20.46
N ASP A 11 6.09 -5.85 19.32
CA ASP A 11 6.02 -4.40 19.19
C ASP A 11 4.92 -3.98 18.21
N PHE A 12 5.23 -3.41 17.07
CA PHE A 12 4.26 -2.76 16.20
C PHE A 12 4.24 -3.30 14.77
N HIS A 13 4.84 -4.45 14.54
CA HIS A 13 4.87 -5.03 13.20
C HIS A 13 3.60 -5.84 12.95
N PHE A 14 2.85 -5.45 11.94
CA PHE A 14 1.61 -6.12 11.53
C PHE A 14 1.72 -6.58 10.08
N GLU A 15 1.07 -7.69 9.79
CA GLU A 15 0.81 -8.15 8.43
C GLU A 15 -0.67 -7.93 8.15
N ALA A 16 -0.96 -7.21 7.07
CA ALA A 16 -2.33 -6.94 6.65
C ALA A 16 -2.64 -7.72 5.37
N LYS A 17 -3.80 -8.35 5.32
CA LYS A 17 -4.27 -9.07 4.15
C LYS A 17 -5.69 -8.64 3.80
N GLY A 18 -5.92 -8.41 2.51
CA GLY A 18 -7.24 -8.13 1.96
C GLY A 18 -7.73 -9.33 1.14
N SER A 19 -8.40 -9.05 0.04
CA SER A 19 -8.88 -10.11 -0.88
C SER A 19 -7.77 -10.71 -1.73
N SER A 20 -6.66 -9.99 -1.92
CA SER A 20 -5.48 -10.47 -2.63
C SER A 20 -4.67 -11.41 -1.75
N PRO A 21 -3.98 -12.42 -2.31
CA PRO A 21 -3.06 -13.26 -1.54
C PRO A 21 -1.79 -12.52 -1.11
N ILE A 22 -1.57 -11.32 -1.62
CA ILE A 22 -0.38 -10.54 -1.29
C ILE A 22 -0.60 -9.81 0.04
N SER A 23 0.32 -9.98 0.98
CA SER A 23 0.25 -9.29 2.27
C SER A 23 1.01 -7.96 2.22
N VAL A 24 0.60 -7.05 3.09
CA VAL A 24 1.22 -5.74 3.25
C VAL A 24 1.74 -5.63 4.68
N HIS A 25 2.97 -5.22 4.85
CA HIS A 25 3.58 -5.07 6.17
C HIS A 25 3.48 -3.62 6.65
N ILE A 26 3.09 -3.48 7.91
CA ILE A 26 2.93 -2.21 8.60
C ILE A 26 3.83 -2.24 9.83
N ASP A 27 4.55 -1.16 10.07
CA ASP A 27 5.33 -1.03 11.29
C ASP A 27 5.41 0.43 11.71
N ALA A 28 5.82 0.65 12.95
CA ALA A 28 6.06 1.98 13.48
C ALA A 28 7.52 2.40 13.24
N ALA A 29 7.78 3.67 13.47
CA ALA A 29 9.13 4.20 13.38
C ALA A 29 10.01 3.64 14.51
N GLU A 30 11.31 3.51 14.26
CA GLU A 30 12.26 3.00 15.24
C GLU A 30 12.27 3.85 16.51
N GLY A 31 12.06 5.16 16.39
CA GLY A 31 12.05 6.08 17.53
C GLY A 31 10.98 5.79 18.57
N ILE A 32 9.92 5.07 18.22
CA ILE A 32 8.86 4.68 19.17
C ILE A 32 8.84 3.17 19.44
N GLY A 33 9.83 2.46 18.98
CA GLY A 33 9.97 1.01 19.22
C GLY A 33 9.64 0.13 18.04
N GLY A 34 9.41 0.68 16.87
CA GLY A 34 9.26 -0.10 15.64
C GLY A 34 10.60 -0.59 15.11
N HIS A 35 10.54 -1.45 14.12
CA HIS A 35 11.73 -2.07 13.52
C HIS A 35 11.88 -1.75 12.03
N ASN A 36 11.11 -0.80 11.54
CA ASN A 36 11.12 -0.40 10.13
C ASN A 36 10.91 -1.60 9.19
N ALA A 37 10.05 -2.52 9.59
CA ALA A 37 9.77 -3.75 8.84
C ALA A 37 8.62 -3.60 7.85
N GLY A 38 8.01 -2.44 7.79
CA GLY A 38 6.92 -2.13 6.87
C GLY A 38 6.67 -0.64 6.78
N ALA A 39 5.70 -0.27 5.97
CA ALA A 39 5.31 1.12 5.79
C ALA A 39 4.56 1.63 7.02
N ARG A 40 4.59 2.94 7.23
CA ARG A 40 3.78 3.59 8.26
C ARG A 40 2.32 3.62 7.81
N PRO A 41 1.35 3.54 8.75
CA PRO A 41 -0.07 3.57 8.39
C PRO A 41 -0.48 4.77 7.52
N MET A 42 0.02 5.97 7.83
CA MET A 42 -0.30 7.15 7.03
C MET A 42 0.29 7.07 5.62
N GLU A 43 1.48 6.47 5.49
CA GLU A 43 2.06 6.25 4.17
C GLU A 43 1.18 5.32 3.34
N LEU A 44 0.62 4.28 3.97
CA LEU A 44 -0.28 3.34 3.28
C LEU A 44 -1.56 4.01 2.81
N LEU A 45 -2.09 4.97 3.57
CA LEU A 45 -3.23 5.75 3.12
C LEU A 45 -2.89 6.54 1.87
N LEU A 46 -1.73 7.18 1.84
CA LEU A 46 -1.26 7.93 0.68
C LEU A 46 -0.98 7.01 -0.51
N MET A 47 -0.38 5.86 -0.25
CA MET A 47 -0.15 4.85 -1.30
C MET A 47 -1.46 4.37 -1.90
N GLY A 48 -2.48 4.13 -1.06
CA GLY A 48 -3.79 3.73 -1.52
C GLY A 48 -4.44 4.79 -2.39
N LEU A 49 -4.40 6.03 -1.96
CA LEU A 49 -4.94 7.16 -2.74
C LEU A 49 -4.23 7.30 -4.08
N GLY A 50 -2.89 7.27 -4.05
CA GLY A 50 -2.08 7.34 -5.27
C GLY A 50 -2.36 6.16 -6.19
N GLY A 51 -2.51 4.95 -5.64
CA GLY A 51 -2.82 3.75 -6.40
C GLY A 51 -4.18 3.83 -7.09
N CYS A 52 -5.21 4.29 -6.39
CA CYS A 52 -6.53 4.49 -6.99
C CYS A 52 -6.47 5.48 -8.15
N THR A 53 -5.77 6.59 -7.96
CA THR A 53 -5.62 7.62 -9.00
C THR A 53 -4.87 7.05 -10.20
N ALA A 54 -3.77 6.34 -9.96
CA ALA A 54 -2.96 5.75 -11.03
C ALA A 54 -3.76 4.74 -11.85
N ILE A 55 -4.50 3.86 -11.19
CA ILE A 55 -5.32 2.85 -11.87
C ILE A 55 -6.38 3.53 -12.74
N ASP A 56 -7.06 4.55 -12.21
CA ASP A 56 -8.10 5.26 -12.94
C ASP A 56 -7.52 5.96 -14.18
N VAL A 57 -6.38 6.63 -14.03
CA VAL A 57 -5.73 7.31 -15.16
C VAL A 57 -5.31 6.30 -16.23
N ILE A 58 -4.73 5.18 -15.84
CA ILE A 58 -4.31 4.14 -16.78
C ILE A 58 -5.52 3.56 -17.51
N LEU A 59 -6.64 3.32 -16.79
CA LEU A 59 -7.86 2.82 -17.41
C LEU A 59 -8.41 3.80 -18.47
N ILE A 60 -8.42 5.09 -18.16
CA ILE A 60 -8.87 6.13 -19.09
C ILE A 60 -7.97 6.14 -20.34
N LEU A 61 -6.65 6.09 -20.16
CA LEU A 61 -5.70 6.09 -21.26
C LEU A 61 -5.88 4.85 -22.15
N LYS A 62 -6.11 3.68 -21.55
CA LYS A 62 -6.40 2.47 -22.34
C LYS A 62 -7.66 2.58 -23.16
N LYS A 63 -8.73 3.19 -22.61
CA LYS A 63 -9.97 3.41 -23.35
C LYS A 63 -9.76 4.35 -24.53
N GLN A 64 -8.82 5.28 -24.42
CA GLN A 64 -8.43 6.19 -25.50
C GLN A 64 -7.39 5.57 -26.44
N ARG A 65 -7.05 4.30 -26.25
CA ARG A 65 -6.06 3.57 -27.04
C ARG A 65 -4.67 4.20 -27.00
N GLN A 66 -4.33 4.85 -25.88
CA GLN A 66 -2.99 5.38 -25.64
C GLN A 66 -2.08 4.31 -25.07
N ILE A 67 -0.83 4.34 -25.47
CA ILE A 67 0.20 3.44 -24.93
C ILE A 67 0.90 4.16 -23.80
N VAL A 68 0.90 3.55 -22.60
CA VAL A 68 1.59 4.07 -21.42
C VAL A 68 2.74 3.16 -21.09
N GLU A 69 3.96 3.62 -21.32
CA GLU A 69 5.17 2.84 -21.05
C GLU A 69 5.69 3.10 -19.64
N ASP A 70 5.46 4.30 -19.11
CA ASP A 70 5.93 4.69 -17.79
C ASP A 70 4.90 5.61 -17.11
N PHE A 71 4.77 5.47 -15.80
CA PHE A 71 3.83 6.26 -15.02
C PHE A 71 4.31 6.37 -13.58
N GLN A 72 4.34 7.58 -13.05
CA GLN A 72 4.79 7.83 -11.69
C GLN A 72 3.93 8.89 -11.02
N ILE A 73 3.57 8.68 -9.76
CA ILE A 73 2.92 9.66 -8.90
C ILE A 73 3.81 9.91 -7.68
N ARG A 74 4.01 11.16 -7.38
CA ARG A 74 4.76 11.56 -6.19
C ARG A 74 3.93 12.41 -5.25
#